data_651dbd7f7c9c83f0cfb7f7b0f81edf88
#
_entry.id   651dbd7f7c9c83f0cfb7f7b0f81edf88
#
_cell.length_a   1.000
_cell.length_b   1.000
_cell.length_c   1.000
_cell.angle_alpha   90.00
_cell.angle_beta   90.00
_cell.angle_gamma   90.00
#
_symmetry.space_group_name_H-M   'P 1'
#
loop_
_entity.id
_entity.type
_entity.pdbx_description
1 polymer ?
#
loop_
_entity_poly.entity_id
_entity_poly.type
_entity_poly.pdbx_seq_one_letter_code
_entity_poly.pdbx_strand_id
1 'polypeptide(L)'
;QYPTGRMMPIGRRTELLNWAAREKERYIIEDDYDSEFRFSGKPVPAMKSLDSRDRVIYINTFTKSLAPSMRISYMILPPKLLEKFMKELGFYACTVPVFEQLTLSKFMGRGHFERHIRRMKKLYRQRRDTLTESIESCKLKNYVSLKGLDSGLHVLMKLNNGINEKQLVESAA
;
A
#
# COMPACT_ATOMS: atom_id res chain seq x y z
N GLN A 1 3.38 4.99 0.15
CA GLN A 1 3.82 5.23 1.52
C GLN A 1 5.28 4.82 1.74
N TYR A 2 5.65 3.62 1.34
CA TYR A 2 7.04 3.20 1.29
C TYR A 2 7.81 3.94 0.17
N PRO A 3 9.05 4.38 0.36
CA PRO A 3 9.87 4.25 1.57
C PRO A 3 9.78 5.44 2.54
N THR A 4 8.96 6.44 2.26
CA THR A 4 8.97 7.74 2.99
C THR A 4 8.18 7.74 4.30
N GLY A 5 7.34 6.73 4.55
CA GLY A 5 6.38 6.70 5.64
C GLY A 5 5.28 7.75 5.55
N ARG A 6 5.13 8.42 4.40
CA ARG A 6 4.13 9.47 4.20
C ARG A 6 3.15 9.09 3.12
N MET A 7 1.88 9.37 3.38
CA MET A 7 0.86 9.30 2.35
C MET A 7 0.96 10.52 1.43
N MET A 8 0.90 10.29 0.13
CA MET A 8 0.91 11.37 -0.85
C MET A 8 -0.37 12.21 -0.75
N PRO A 9 -0.28 13.54 -0.50
CA PRO A 9 -1.44 14.42 -0.42
C PRO A 9 -2.19 14.50 -1.74
N ILE A 10 -3.50 14.84 -1.66
CA ILE A 10 -4.38 14.93 -2.84
C ILE A 10 -3.84 15.92 -3.89
N GLY A 11 -3.32 17.08 -3.48
CA GLY A 11 -2.73 18.05 -4.39
C GLY A 11 -1.58 17.47 -5.21
N ARG A 12 -0.68 16.71 -4.57
CA ARG A 12 0.43 16.06 -5.28
C ARG A 12 -0.04 14.95 -6.23
N ARG A 13 -1.10 14.21 -5.87
CA ARG A 13 -1.73 13.23 -6.77
C ARG A 13 -2.27 13.92 -8.03
N THR A 14 -2.97 15.04 -7.87
CA THR A 14 -3.50 15.84 -8.98
C THR A 14 -2.37 16.40 -9.88
N GLU A 15 -1.28 16.89 -9.31
CA GLU A 15 -0.12 17.33 -10.07
C GLU A 15 0.47 16.21 -10.94
N LEU A 16 0.61 15.00 -10.38
CA LEU A 16 1.11 13.83 -11.11
C LEU A 16 0.16 13.41 -12.22
N LEU A 17 -1.15 13.40 -11.96
CA LEU A 17 -2.15 13.10 -12.99
C LEU A 17 -2.10 14.12 -14.14
N ASN A 18 -1.98 15.40 -13.83
CA ASN A 18 -1.82 16.46 -14.82
C ASN A 18 -0.51 16.31 -15.60
N TRP A 19 0.58 15.94 -14.92
CA TRP A 19 1.86 15.67 -15.58
C TRP A 19 1.75 14.48 -16.54
N ALA A 20 1.14 13.38 -16.14
CA ALA A 20 0.94 12.22 -16.99
C ALA A 20 0.04 12.51 -18.19
N ALA A 21 -0.98 13.36 -18.01
CA ALA A 21 -1.93 13.72 -19.05
C ALA A 21 -1.34 14.58 -20.21
N ARG A 22 -0.17 15.17 -20.02
CA ARG A 22 0.50 16.02 -21.04
C ARG A 22 1.06 15.21 -22.21
N GLU A 23 1.35 13.93 -22.01
CA GLU A 23 1.96 13.05 -23.00
C GLU A 23 1.15 11.76 -23.22
N LYS A 24 1.00 11.37 -24.47
CA LYS A 24 0.16 10.20 -24.81
C LYS A 24 0.69 8.86 -24.28
N GLU A 25 1.99 8.69 -24.19
CA GLU A 25 2.65 7.44 -23.78
C GLU A 25 3.15 7.47 -22.32
N ARG A 26 2.71 8.45 -21.52
CA ARG A 26 3.09 8.60 -20.13
C ARG A 26 2.03 7.97 -19.23
N TYR A 27 2.45 7.03 -18.38
CA TYR A 27 1.59 6.34 -17.42
C TYR A 27 2.18 6.43 -16.01
N ILE A 28 1.32 6.29 -15.01
CA ILE A 28 1.67 6.20 -13.60
C ILE A 28 1.32 4.79 -13.13
N ILE A 29 2.27 4.10 -12.49
CA ILE A 29 1.99 2.85 -11.79
C ILE A 29 1.71 3.21 -10.33
N GLU A 30 0.48 2.95 -9.87
CA GLU A 30 0.06 3.10 -8.48
C GLU A 30 0.09 1.73 -7.82
N ASP A 31 1.09 1.49 -6.96
CA ASP A 31 1.19 0.29 -6.12
C ASP A 31 0.55 0.58 -4.76
N ASP A 32 -0.65 0.04 -4.55
CA ASP A 32 -1.55 0.39 -3.45
C ASP A 32 -1.83 -0.80 -2.53
N TYR A 33 -0.80 -1.41 -1.99
CA TYR A 33 -0.85 -2.68 -1.28
C TYR A 33 -1.30 -2.59 0.19
N ASP A 34 -1.42 -1.41 0.79
CA ASP A 34 -1.74 -1.24 2.22
C ASP A 34 -2.68 -0.06 2.55
N SER A 35 -3.36 0.52 1.56
CA SER A 35 -4.27 1.66 1.73
C SER A 35 -5.50 1.37 2.60
N GLU A 36 -5.89 0.12 2.72
CA GLU A 36 -6.95 -0.30 3.63
C GLU A 36 -6.61 0.02 5.10
N PHE A 37 -5.31 0.08 5.46
CA PHE A 37 -4.83 0.28 6.83
C PHE A 37 -4.56 1.77 7.12
N ARG A 38 -5.61 2.57 7.09
CA ARG A 38 -5.56 3.96 7.53
C ARG A 38 -6.08 4.09 8.95
N PHE A 39 -5.30 4.73 9.82
CA PHE A 39 -5.57 4.83 11.26
C PHE A 39 -6.06 6.22 11.66
N SER A 40 -5.72 7.26 10.91
CA SER A 40 -6.12 8.64 11.18
C SER A 40 -6.49 9.40 9.92
N GLY A 41 -7.24 10.49 10.07
CA GLY A 41 -7.66 11.40 9.01
C GLY A 41 -8.71 10.83 8.02
N LYS A 42 -9.10 11.65 7.04
CA LYS A 42 -10.07 11.26 6.00
C LYS A 42 -9.41 10.30 4.99
N PRO A 43 -10.14 9.33 4.44
CA PRO A 43 -9.64 8.50 3.34
C PRO A 43 -9.15 9.37 2.18
N VAL A 44 -7.99 9.02 1.63
CA VAL A 44 -7.49 9.64 0.39
C VAL A 44 -7.79 8.66 -0.74
N PRO A 45 -8.56 9.07 -1.76
CA PRO A 45 -8.88 8.19 -2.87
C PRO A 45 -7.62 7.78 -3.64
N ALA A 46 -7.60 6.58 -4.20
CA ALA A 46 -6.54 6.12 -5.09
C ALA A 46 -6.40 7.07 -6.29
N MET A 47 -5.19 7.22 -6.85
CA MET A 47 -5.01 8.02 -8.07
C MET A 47 -5.84 7.47 -9.22
N LYS A 48 -5.98 6.15 -9.31
CA LYS A 48 -6.85 5.50 -10.31
C LYS A 48 -8.28 6.01 -10.25
N SER A 49 -8.85 6.23 -9.05
CA SER A 49 -10.21 6.75 -8.91
C SER A 49 -10.36 8.24 -9.26
N LEU A 50 -9.26 8.98 -9.30
CA LEU A 50 -9.19 10.39 -9.68
C LEU A 50 -8.82 10.57 -11.16
N ASP A 51 -8.40 9.50 -11.83
CA ASP A 51 -7.88 9.51 -13.18
C ASP A 51 -9.00 9.55 -14.21
N SER A 52 -9.27 10.72 -14.76
CA SER A 52 -10.24 10.92 -15.86
C SER A 52 -9.64 10.77 -17.26
N ARG A 53 -8.34 10.46 -17.37
CA ARG A 53 -7.61 10.42 -18.65
C ARG A 53 -6.92 9.09 -18.95
N ASP A 54 -7.26 8.06 -18.21
CA ASP A 54 -6.74 6.70 -18.39
C ASP A 54 -5.20 6.63 -18.39
N ARG A 55 -4.58 7.27 -17.37
CA ARG A 55 -3.12 7.32 -17.21
C ARG A 55 -2.60 6.48 -16.06
N VAL A 56 -3.47 5.91 -15.22
CA VAL A 56 -3.06 5.15 -14.04
C VAL A 56 -3.24 3.66 -14.25
N ILE A 57 -2.16 2.93 -14.11
CA ILE A 57 -2.13 1.48 -13.93
C ILE A 57 -2.17 1.24 -12.43
N TYR A 58 -3.25 0.65 -11.94
CA TYR A 58 -3.43 0.37 -10.51
C TYR A 58 -3.06 -1.07 -10.20
N ILE A 59 -2.25 -1.29 -9.17
CA ILE A 59 -1.84 -2.62 -8.71
C ILE A 59 -2.15 -2.72 -7.23
N ASN A 60 -2.72 -3.86 -6.83
CA ASN A 60 -2.97 -4.18 -5.42
C ASN A 60 -2.83 -5.69 -5.17
N THR A 61 -2.72 -6.09 -3.90
CA THR A 61 -2.53 -7.47 -3.48
C THR A 61 -3.35 -7.82 -2.25
N PHE A 62 -3.89 -9.03 -2.21
CA PHE A 62 -4.55 -9.57 -1.01
C PHE A 62 -3.56 -10.12 0.03
N THR A 63 -2.29 -10.25 -0.34
CA THR A 63 -1.22 -10.75 0.55
C THR A 63 -1.11 -9.97 1.86
N LYS A 64 -1.27 -8.65 1.80
CA LYS A 64 -1.15 -7.77 2.98
C LYS A 64 -2.48 -7.57 3.70
N SER A 65 -3.58 -7.58 2.95
CA SER A 65 -4.91 -7.33 3.50
C SER A 65 -5.59 -8.59 4.06
N LEU A 66 -5.23 -9.80 3.58
CA LEU A 66 -5.77 -11.07 4.07
C LEU A 66 -4.74 -11.90 4.84
N ALA A 67 -3.83 -12.54 4.12
CA ALA A 67 -2.81 -13.40 4.71
C ALA A 67 -1.58 -13.50 3.78
N PRO A 68 -0.36 -13.66 4.32
CA PRO A 68 0.86 -13.82 3.51
C PRO A 68 0.84 -15.01 2.55
N SER A 69 0.09 -16.09 2.90
CA SER A 69 -0.12 -17.26 2.04
C SER A 69 -1.05 -17.00 0.87
N MET A 70 -1.90 -15.97 0.95
CA MET A 70 -2.77 -15.57 -0.16
C MET A 70 -1.96 -14.81 -1.20
N ARG A 71 -1.50 -15.52 -2.22
CA ARG A 71 -0.60 -14.99 -3.27
C ARG A 71 -1.36 -14.44 -4.47
N ILE A 72 -2.45 -13.69 -4.21
CA ILE A 72 -3.29 -13.08 -5.25
C ILE A 72 -3.02 -11.58 -5.30
N SER A 73 -2.63 -11.10 -6.47
CA SER A 73 -2.55 -9.69 -6.82
C SER A 73 -3.43 -9.42 -8.04
N TYR A 74 -3.84 -8.19 -8.21
CA TYR A 74 -4.62 -7.78 -9.38
C TYR A 74 -4.14 -6.43 -9.91
N MET A 75 -4.40 -6.22 -11.20
CA MET A 75 -4.04 -5.01 -11.91
C MET A 75 -5.25 -4.46 -12.66
N ILE A 76 -5.45 -3.15 -12.58
CA ILE A 76 -6.47 -2.44 -13.35
C ILE A 76 -5.75 -1.59 -14.39
N LEU A 77 -5.87 -1.99 -15.64
CA LEU A 77 -5.26 -1.30 -16.77
C LEU A 77 -6.19 -0.21 -17.33
N PRO A 78 -5.62 0.89 -17.85
CA PRO A 78 -6.32 1.76 -18.78
C PRO A 78 -6.84 0.98 -20.00
N PRO A 79 -8.01 1.33 -20.59
CA PRO A 79 -8.63 0.57 -21.67
C PRO A 79 -7.69 0.29 -22.84
N LYS A 80 -6.94 1.26 -23.31
CA LYS A 80 -5.96 1.12 -24.39
C LYS A 80 -4.85 0.10 -24.07
N LEU A 81 -4.37 0.09 -22.84
CA LEU A 81 -3.38 -0.89 -22.40
C LEU A 81 -4.00 -2.26 -22.18
N LEU A 82 -5.26 -2.34 -21.77
CA LEU A 82 -5.99 -3.59 -21.66
C LEU A 82 -6.15 -4.27 -23.02
N GLU A 83 -6.55 -3.51 -24.05
CA GLU A 83 -6.64 -4.03 -25.42
C GLU A 83 -5.30 -4.60 -25.91
N LYS A 84 -4.22 -3.85 -25.69
CA LYS A 84 -2.86 -4.29 -26.05
C LYS A 84 -2.46 -5.54 -25.25
N PHE A 85 -2.72 -5.56 -23.96
CA PHE A 85 -2.47 -6.71 -23.09
C PHE A 85 -3.21 -7.96 -23.57
N MET A 86 -4.50 -7.84 -23.85
CA MET A 86 -5.29 -8.98 -24.35
C MET A 86 -4.82 -9.49 -25.71
N LYS A 87 -4.39 -8.60 -26.60
CA LYS A 87 -3.88 -8.96 -27.91
C LYS A 87 -2.52 -9.66 -27.84
N GLU A 88 -1.61 -9.16 -27.01
CA GLU A 88 -0.22 -9.61 -26.98
C GLU A 88 0.04 -10.69 -25.92
N LEU A 89 -0.69 -10.68 -24.82
CA LEU A 89 -0.46 -11.53 -23.65
C LEU A 89 -1.69 -12.35 -23.23
N GLY A 90 -2.86 -12.15 -23.88
CA GLY A 90 -4.11 -12.82 -23.52
C GLY A 90 -4.10 -14.35 -23.71
N PHE A 91 -3.09 -14.89 -24.36
CA PHE A 91 -2.90 -16.34 -24.52
C PHE A 91 -2.27 -17.01 -23.28
N TYR A 92 -1.69 -16.23 -22.36
CA TYR A 92 -1.19 -16.79 -21.11
C TYR A 92 -2.35 -17.15 -20.16
N ALA A 93 -2.27 -18.34 -19.56
CA ALA A 93 -3.20 -18.73 -18.52
C ALA A 93 -2.99 -17.88 -17.26
N CYS A 94 -4.08 -17.60 -16.56
CA CYS A 94 -3.99 -16.99 -15.25
C CYS A 94 -3.27 -17.93 -14.26
N THR A 95 -2.23 -17.44 -13.61
CA THR A 95 -1.43 -18.22 -12.66
C THR A 95 -2.13 -18.45 -11.30
N VAL A 96 -3.22 -17.74 -11.02
CA VAL A 96 -4.00 -17.92 -9.79
C VAL A 96 -4.98 -19.08 -9.99
N PRO A 97 -4.94 -20.12 -9.14
CA PRO A 97 -5.87 -21.25 -9.24
C PRO A 97 -7.32 -20.81 -9.17
N VAL A 98 -8.19 -21.40 -10.00
CA VAL A 98 -9.63 -21.08 -10.04
C VAL A 98 -10.29 -21.28 -8.68
N PHE A 99 -9.90 -22.31 -7.94
CA PHE A 99 -10.41 -22.56 -6.59
C PHE A 99 -10.16 -21.39 -5.63
N GLU A 100 -8.96 -20.81 -5.66
CA GLU A 100 -8.62 -19.64 -4.84
C GLU A 100 -9.41 -18.40 -5.28
N GLN A 101 -9.57 -18.18 -6.58
CA GLN A 101 -10.39 -17.09 -7.12
C GLN A 101 -11.84 -17.19 -6.65
N LEU A 102 -12.46 -18.39 -6.76
CA LEU A 102 -13.83 -18.61 -6.32
C LEU A 102 -13.98 -18.49 -4.80
N THR A 103 -13.00 -18.95 -4.04
CA THR A 103 -12.99 -18.84 -2.58
C THR A 103 -12.94 -17.35 -2.18
N LEU A 104 -12.03 -16.57 -2.77
CA LEU A 104 -11.92 -15.14 -2.53
C LEU A 104 -13.21 -14.40 -2.93
N SER A 105 -13.77 -14.71 -4.09
CA SER A 105 -15.03 -14.13 -4.56
C SER A 105 -16.18 -14.37 -3.58
N LYS A 106 -16.36 -15.62 -3.09
CA LYS A 106 -17.37 -15.93 -2.08
C LYS A 106 -17.10 -15.24 -0.75
N PHE A 107 -15.84 -15.16 -0.33
CA PHE A 107 -15.44 -14.48 0.90
C PHE A 107 -15.78 -12.98 0.87
N MET A 108 -15.50 -12.32 -0.24
CA MET A 108 -15.87 -10.92 -0.49
C MET A 108 -17.40 -10.76 -0.61
N GLY A 109 -18.06 -11.53 -1.45
CA GLY A 109 -19.49 -11.42 -1.70
C GLY A 109 -20.38 -11.65 -0.46
N ARG A 110 -19.86 -12.35 0.58
CA ARG A 110 -20.53 -12.51 1.88
C ARG A 110 -20.17 -11.45 2.92
N GLY A 111 -19.40 -10.40 2.55
CA GLY A 111 -18.97 -9.32 3.44
C GLY A 111 -17.95 -9.76 4.51
N HIS A 112 -17.30 -10.93 4.33
CA HIS A 112 -16.29 -11.40 5.27
C HIS A 112 -14.99 -10.60 5.14
N PHE A 113 -14.66 -10.14 3.92
CA PHE A 113 -13.48 -9.32 3.66
C PHE A 113 -13.53 -8.00 4.44
N GLU A 114 -14.62 -7.27 4.33
CA GLU A 114 -14.79 -5.97 5.01
C GLU A 114 -14.77 -6.12 6.53
N ARG A 115 -15.36 -7.20 7.06
CA ARG A 115 -15.30 -7.52 8.51
C ARG A 115 -13.87 -7.83 8.95
N HIS A 116 -13.14 -8.58 8.13
CA HIS A 116 -11.73 -8.89 8.38
C HIS A 116 -10.90 -7.61 8.41
N ILE A 117 -11.01 -6.76 7.39
CA ILE A 117 -10.29 -5.49 7.31
C ILE A 117 -10.57 -4.59 8.54
N ARG A 118 -11.84 -4.47 8.95
CA ARG A 118 -12.18 -3.68 10.16
C ARG A 118 -11.50 -4.23 11.41
N ARG A 119 -11.48 -5.55 11.59
CA ARG A 119 -10.80 -6.21 12.72
C ARG A 119 -9.29 -5.98 12.67
N MET A 120 -8.68 -6.14 11.51
CA MET A 120 -7.25 -5.95 11.32
C MET A 120 -6.85 -4.49 11.53
N LYS A 121 -7.63 -3.52 11.06
CA LYS A 121 -7.43 -2.09 11.37
C LYS A 121 -7.36 -1.82 12.86
N LYS A 122 -8.29 -2.37 13.63
CA LYS A 122 -8.30 -2.21 15.10
C LYS A 122 -7.03 -2.81 15.71
N LEU A 123 -6.66 -4.02 15.30
CA LEU A 123 -5.48 -4.72 15.80
C LEU A 123 -4.18 -3.98 15.48
N TYR A 124 -4.00 -3.53 14.24
CA TYR A 124 -2.79 -2.80 13.84
C TYR A 124 -2.72 -1.42 14.49
N ARG A 125 -3.85 -0.74 14.71
CA ARG A 125 -3.89 0.49 15.50
C ARG A 125 -3.40 0.25 16.92
N GLN A 126 -3.90 -0.76 17.60
CA GLN A 126 -3.47 -1.12 18.95
C GLN A 126 -1.96 -1.43 19.00
N ARG A 127 -1.45 -2.23 18.05
CA ARG A 127 -0.01 -2.54 17.98
C ARG A 127 0.84 -1.29 17.76
N ARG A 128 0.41 -0.40 16.88
CA ARG A 128 1.08 0.89 16.66
C ARG A 128 1.10 1.73 17.95
N ASP A 129 -0.03 1.84 18.62
CA ASP A 129 -0.15 2.63 19.85
C ASP A 129 0.75 2.03 20.95
N THR A 130 0.72 0.72 21.15
CA THR A 130 1.64 0.02 22.07
C THR A 130 3.11 0.27 21.73
N LEU A 131 3.49 0.20 20.44
CA LEU A 131 4.87 0.50 20.01
C LEU A 131 5.26 1.94 20.36
N THR A 132 4.38 2.90 20.06
CA THR A 132 4.62 4.33 20.32
C THR A 132 4.76 4.58 21.82
N GLU A 133 3.83 4.10 22.65
CA GLU A 133 3.86 4.21 24.10
C GLU A 133 5.11 3.56 24.71
N SER A 134 5.50 2.39 24.21
CA SER A 134 6.71 1.69 24.69
C SER A 134 7.99 2.48 24.41
N ILE A 135 8.07 3.15 23.25
CA ILE A 135 9.23 3.99 22.92
C ILE A 135 9.21 5.28 23.75
N GLU A 136 8.04 5.90 23.92
CA GLU A 136 7.89 7.14 24.71
C GLU A 136 8.16 6.94 26.21
N SER A 137 7.87 5.73 26.73
CA SER A 137 8.08 5.39 28.14
C SER A 137 9.52 4.92 28.46
N CYS A 138 10.35 4.66 27.47
CA CYS A 138 11.71 4.18 27.67
C CYS A 138 12.77 5.21 27.25
N LYS A 139 14.05 4.92 27.53
CA LYS A 139 15.20 5.80 27.18
C LYS A 139 15.33 6.04 25.68
N LEU A 140 14.79 5.16 24.84
CA LEU A 140 14.86 5.27 23.37
C LEU A 140 14.20 6.55 22.83
N LYS A 141 13.22 7.13 23.53
CA LYS A 141 12.58 8.39 23.09
C LYS A 141 13.54 9.53 22.80
N ASN A 142 14.70 9.54 23.49
CA ASN A 142 15.71 10.58 23.31
C ASN A 142 16.57 10.36 22.05
N TYR A 143 16.57 9.16 21.49
CA TYR A 143 17.43 8.74 20.39
C TYR A 143 16.69 8.41 19.11
N VAL A 144 15.37 8.25 19.16
CA VAL A 144 14.59 7.85 18.00
C VAL A 144 13.41 8.78 17.76
N SER A 145 12.98 8.88 16.51
CA SER A 145 11.72 9.49 16.12
C SER A 145 10.97 8.59 15.16
N LEU A 146 9.65 8.44 15.38
CA LEU A 146 8.79 7.62 14.53
C LEU A 146 8.12 8.46 13.44
N LYS A 147 8.00 7.91 12.25
CA LYS A 147 7.26 8.50 11.12
C LYS A 147 6.37 7.44 10.47
N GLY A 148 5.28 7.87 9.83
CA GLY A 148 4.37 6.98 9.13
C GLY A 148 3.34 6.31 10.03
N LEU A 149 2.99 6.93 11.15
CA LEU A 149 2.03 6.40 12.13
C LEU A 149 0.56 6.51 11.68
N ASP A 150 0.26 7.30 10.65
CA ASP A 150 -1.12 7.60 10.25
C ASP A 150 -1.78 6.52 9.40
N SER A 151 -0.98 5.71 8.70
CA SER A 151 -1.50 4.73 7.75
C SER A 151 -0.43 3.73 7.33
N GLY A 152 -0.88 2.61 6.74
CA GLY A 152 -0.05 1.54 6.23
C GLY A 152 0.46 0.60 7.30
N LEU A 153 1.27 -0.37 6.88
CA LEU A 153 1.82 -1.43 7.71
C LEU A 153 3.29 -1.20 8.09
N HIS A 154 3.84 -0.04 7.73
CA HIS A 154 5.24 0.30 7.95
C HIS A 154 5.37 1.56 8.80
N VAL A 155 6.27 1.51 9.76
CA VAL A 155 6.68 2.65 10.57
C VAL A 155 8.17 2.86 10.32
N LEU A 156 8.55 4.09 10.02
CA LEU A 156 9.95 4.47 9.92
C LEU A 156 10.44 4.95 11.27
N MET A 157 11.49 4.32 11.78
CA MET A 157 12.20 4.75 12.97
C MET A 157 13.50 5.44 12.53
N LYS A 158 13.59 6.74 12.79
CA LYS A 158 14.81 7.52 12.55
C LYS A 158 15.63 7.56 13.83
N LEU A 159 16.89 7.21 13.74
CA LEU A 159 17.85 7.38 14.81
C LEU A 159 18.43 8.81 14.80
N ASN A 160 18.49 9.43 15.98
CA ASN A 160 18.95 10.82 16.17
C ASN A 160 20.24 10.86 17.04
N ASN A 161 21.01 9.78 17.03
CA ASN A 161 22.19 9.61 17.89
C ASN A 161 23.53 9.94 17.23
N GLY A 162 23.52 10.42 15.96
CA GLY A 162 24.73 10.78 15.22
C GLY A 162 25.55 9.58 14.69
N ILE A 163 25.15 8.34 14.99
CA ILE A 163 25.81 7.14 14.45
C ILE A 163 25.50 7.03 12.97
N ASN A 164 26.50 6.74 12.14
CA ASN A 164 26.29 6.49 10.73
C ASN A 164 25.75 5.08 10.48
N GLU A 165 25.15 4.87 9.30
CA GLU A 165 24.50 3.60 8.93
C GLU A 165 25.45 2.38 9.06
N LYS A 166 26.71 2.53 8.62
CA LYS A 166 27.70 1.44 8.67
C LYS A 166 27.97 0.98 10.09
N GLN A 167 28.21 1.93 11.00
CA GLN A 167 28.43 1.64 12.42
C GLN A 167 27.19 1.00 13.07
N LEU A 168 25.98 1.44 12.67
CA LEU A 168 24.76 0.87 13.18
C LEU A 168 24.58 -0.58 12.75
N VAL A 169 24.81 -0.89 11.47
CA VAL A 169 24.73 -2.26 10.93
C VAL A 169 25.74 -3.17 11.60
N GLU A 170 26.99 -2.72 11.74
CA GLU A 170 28.05 -3.48 12.42
C GLU A 170 27.73 -3.77 13.90
N SER A 171 27.05 -2.82 14.58
CA SER A 171 26.66 -2.99 15.98
C SER A 171 25.42 -3.86 16.18
N ALA A 172 24.61 -4.06 15.14
CA ALA A 172 23.37 -4.84 15.17
C ALA A 172 23.54 -6.28 14.67
N ALA A 173 24.67 -6.60 14.06
CA ALA A 173 25.03 -7.94 13.58
C ALA A 173 25.59 -8.82 14.68
#